data_74d8c140d353eeb1364810ccb47894b4
#
_entry.id   74d8c140d353eeb1364810ccb47894b4
#
_cell.length_a   1.000
_cell.length_b   1.000
_cell.length_c   1.000
_cell.angle_alpha   90.00
_cell.angle_beta   90.00
_cell.angle_gamma   90.00
#
_symmetry.space_group_name_H-M   'P 1'
#
loop_
_entity.id
_entity.type
_entity.pdbx_description
1 polymer ?
#
loop_
_entity_poly.entity_id
_entity_poly.type
_entity_poly.pdbx_seq_one_letter_code
_entity_poly.pdbx_strand_id
1 'polypeptide(L)'
;MSDRLFIFDTTLRDGEQVPGCQLNSIEKIQVAKALEELGVDVIEAGFPVSSPGDFNSVVEISKAVTWPTICALTRAVEKDIDVAAEALKYAKHGRIHTGIGTSDYHIRYKFNSNQEDILERAVAAAKYAKRYVEDVEFYCEEDRKSTRLNSSHSV
;
A
#
# COMPACT_ATOMS: atom_id res chain seq x y z
N MET A 1 -2.86 -28.02 -9.48
CA MET A 1 -2.24 -26.90 -8.73
C MET A 1 -3.32 -26.40 -7.78
N SER A 2 -3.08 -26.37 -6.48
CA SER A 2 -4.03 -25.79 -5.55
C SER A 2 -3.91 -24.27 -5.65
N ASP A 3 -5.00 -23.58 -5.96
CA ASP A 3 -5.05 -22.13 -5.95
C ASP A 3 -4.84 -21.66 -4.50
N ARG A 4 -3.72 -20.97 -4.25
CA ARG A 4 -3.45 -20.37 -2.94
C ARG A 4 -4.13 -19.00 -2.88
N LEU A 5 -4.95 -18.80 -1.86
CA LEU A 5 -5.51 -17.49 -1.53
C LEU A 5 -4.50 -16.72 -0.68
N PHE A 6 -4.24 -15.46 -1.03
CA PHE A 6 -3.43 -14.54 -0.24
C PHE A 6 -4.36 -13.57 0.50
N ILE A 7 -4.15 -13.41 1.79
CA ILE A 7 -4.91 -12.48 2.64
C ILE A 7 -4.11 -11.18 2.79
N PHE A 8 -4.68 -10.10 2.30
CA PHE A 8 -4.16 -8.74 2.42
C PHE A 8 -4.99 -7.96 3.45
N ASP A 9 -4.40 -7.63 4.58
CA ASP A 9 -5.06 -6.90 5.66
C ASP A 9 -4.72 -5.42 5.63
N THR A 10 -5.72 -4.55 5.71
CA THR A 10 -5.59 -3.10 5.67
C THR A 10 -6.02 -2.41 6.98
N THR A 11 -6.16 -3.16 8.06
CA THR A 11 -6.60 -2.63 9.36
C THR A 11 -5.74 -1.46 9.83
N LEU A 12 -4.42 -1.58 9.67
CA LEU A 12 -3.44 -0.58 10.13
C LEU A 12 -3.24 0.60 9.17
N ARG A 13 -3.97 0.67 8.06
CA ARG A 13 -3.96 1.80 7.14
C ARG A 13 -5.38 2.29 6.88
N ASP A 14 -6.21 1.55 6.13
CA ASP A 14 -7.57 1.95 5.77
C ASP A 14 -8.50 1.95 6.99
N GLY A 15 -8.37 0.94 7.84
CA GLY A 15 -9.14 0.82 9.07
C GLY A 15 -8.95 2.00 10.03
N GLU A 16 -7.77 2.60 10.09
CA GLU A 16 -7.48 3.76 10.93
C GLU A 16 -8.08 5.08 10.41
N GLN A 17 -8.53 5.12 9.16
CA GLN A 17 -9.17 6.31 8.60
C GLN A 17 -10.58 6.54 9.15
N VAL A 18 -11.15 5.55 9.83
CA VAL A 18 -12.45 5.68 10.50
C VAL A 18 -12.31 6.59 11.72
N PRO A 19 -13.16 7.63 11.89
CA PRO A 19 -13.11 8.52 13.05
C PRO A 19 -13.18 7.73 14.37
N GLY A 20 -12.20 7.97 15.26
CA GLY A 20 -12.11 7.30 16.56
C GLY A 20 -11.37 5.95 16.55
N CYS A 21 -10.89 5.50 15.40
CA CYS A 21 -10.14 4.23 15.27
C CYS A 21 -8.62 4.41 15.20
N GLN A 22 -8.11 5.62 15.49
CA GLN A 22 -6.67 5.86 15.48
C GLN A 22 -5.98 5.11 16.63
N LEU A 23 -4.95 4.36 16.30
CA LEU A 23 -4.14 3.59 17.23
C LEU A 23 -2.81 4.32 17.52
N ASN A 24 -2.32 4.20 18.76
CA ASN A 24 -0.96 4.61 19.07
C ASN A 24 0.06 3.56 18.57
N SER A 25 1.35 3.90 18.56
CA SER A 25 2.40 3.02 18.01
C SER A 25 2.48 1.65 18.69
N ILE A 26 2.20 1.59 20.00
CA ILE A 26 2.22 0.33 20.76
C ILE A 26 1.04 -0.56 20.33
N GLU A 27 -0.14 0.02 20.22
CA GLU A 27 -1.34 -0.67 19.77
C GLU A 27 -1.18 -1.18 18.33
N LYS A 28 -0.60 -0.38 17.44
CA LYS A 28 -0.29 -0.81 16.06
C LYS A 28 0.62 -2.06 16.04
N ILE A 29 1.66 -2.08 16.87
CA ILE A 29 2.55 -3.24 16.98
C ILE A 29 1.81 -4.47 17.51
N GLN A 30 0.92 -4.29 18.49
CA GLN A 30 0.11 -5.40 19.03
C GLN A 30 -0.83 -5.97 17.97
N VAL A 31 -1.50 -5.10 17.20
CA VAL A 31 -2.37 -5.53 16.09
C VAL A 31 -1.54 -6.23 15.02
N ALA A 32 -0.38 -5.69 14.62
CA ALA A 32 0.49 -6.32 13.62
C ALA A 32 0.92 -7.74 14.04
N LYS A 33 1.27 -7.94 15.31
CA LYS A 33 1.60 -9.27 15.85
C LYS A 33 0.41 -10.22 15.87
N ALA A 34 -0.78 -9.73 16.23
CA ALA A 34 -1.99 -10.53 16.19
C ALA A 34 -2.34 -10.95 14.75
N LEU A 35 -2.15 -10.07 13.76
CA LEU A 35 -2.32 -10.37 12.34
C LEU A 35 -1.29 -11.41 11.85
N GLU A 36 -0.04 -11.30 12.33
CA GLU A 36 0.99 -12.32 12.08
C GLU A 36 0.59 -13.68 12.67
N GLU A 37 0.11 -13.74 13.90
CA GLU A 37 -0.39 -14.97 14.55
C GLU A 37 -1.63 -15.53 13.83
N LEU A 38 -2.51 -14.67 13.33
CA LEU A 38 -3.68 -15.06 12.53
C LEU A 38 -3.29 -15.69 11.19
N GLY A 39 -2.11 -15.40 10.71
CA GLY A 39 -1.59 -15.97 9.48
C GLY A 39 -1.92 -15.18 8.22
N VAL A 40 -2.12 -13.84 8.30
CA VAL A 40 -2.31 -13.02 7.10
C VAL A 40 -1.02 -12.93 6.29
N ASP A 41 -1.11 -12.92 4.98
CA ASP A 41 0.05 -12.92 4.09
C ASP A 41 0.68 -11.53 3.96
N VAL A 42 -0.14 -10.48 3.97
CA VAL A 42 0.29 -9.09 3.78
C VAL A 42 -0.39 -8.18 4.79
N ILE A 43 0.38 -7.32 5.45
CA ILE A 43 -0.10 -6.27 6.36
C ILE A 43 0.21 -4.91 5.75
N GLU A 44 -0.83 -4.14 5.38
CA GLU A 44 -0.67 -2.75 4.99
C GLU A 44 -0.49 -1.88 6.25
N ALA A 45 0.76 -1.51 6.51
CA ALA A 45 1.18 -0.95 7.79
C ALA A 45 0.99 0.57 7.90
N GLY A 46 0.71 1.26 6.79
CA GLY A 46 0.46 2.69 6.79
C GLY A 46 0.82 3.41 5.50
N PHE A 47 0.78 4.76 5.58
CA PHE A 47 1.15 5.68 4.51
C PHE A 47 2.31 6.57 4.97
N PRO A 48 3.57 6.14 4.82
CA PRO A 48 4.73 6.75 5.47
C PRO A 48 4.95 8.24 5.18
N VAL A 49 4.54 8.73 4.01
CA VAL A 49 4.72 10.15 3.64
C VAL A 49 3.70 11.07 4.32
N SER A 50 2.62 10.53 4.89
CA SER A 50 1.54 11.32 5.47
C SER A 50 1.97 12.08 6.72
N SER A 51 2.78 11.46 7.58
CA SER A 51 3.32 12.06 8.78
C SER A 51 4.58 11.34 9.30
N PRO A 52 5.40 12.00 10.15
CA PRO A 52 6.49 11.32 10.84
C PRO A 52 6.02 10.17 11.74
N GLY A 53 4.81 10.26 12.29
CA GLY A 53 4.19 9.20 13.09
C GLY A 53 3.90 7.96 12.27
N ASP A 54 3.33 8.13 11.07
CA ASP A 54 3.06 7.01 10.16
C ASP A 54 4.35 6.38 9.63
N PHE A 55 5.35 7.20 9.29
CA PHE A 55 6.68 6.70 8.94
C PHE A 55 7.26 5.80 10.03
N ASN A 56 7.30 6.30 11.27
CA ASN A 56 7.82 5.55 12.42
C ASN A 56 6.99 4.28 12.69
N SER A 57 5.66 4.34 12.53
CA SER A 57 4.79 3.16 12.69
C SER A 57 5.16 2.04 11.71
N VAL A 58 5.35 2.37 10.43
CA VAL A 58 5.78 1.36 9.42
C VAL A 58 7.16 0.80 9.76
N VAL A 59 8.11 1.62 10.20
CA VAL A 59 9.44 1.18 10.66
C VAL A 59 9.32 0.20 11.83
N GLU A 60 8.57 0.54 12.86
CA GLU A 60 8.45 -0.29 14.06
C GLU A 60 7.68 -1.61 13.79
N ILE A 61 6.63 -1.56 12.97
CA ILE A 61 5.93 -2.78 12.51
C ILE A 61 6.89 -3.67 11.71
N SER A 62 7.68 -3.07 10.81
CA SER A 62 8.67 -3.80 9.99
C SER A 62 9.72 -4.53 10.83
N LYS A 63 10.05 -4.01 12.03
CA LYS A 63 10.95 -4.66 12.99
C LYS A 63 10.27 -5.71 13.86
N ALA A 64 8.96 -5.56 14.11
CA ALA A 64 8.22 -6.33 15.11
C ALA A 64 7.69 -7.67 14.59
N VAL A 65 7.44 -7.78 13.28
CA VAL A 65 6.90 -8.98 12.62
C VAL A 65 7.91 -9.56 11.62
N THR A 66 7.79 -10.83 11.34
CA THR A 66 8.89 -11.54 10.64
C THR A 66 8.46 -12.24 9.35
N TRP A 67 7.27 -12.80 9.28
CA TRP A 67 6.93 -13.61 8.12
C TRP A 67 5.93 -12.96 7.15
N PRO A 68 4.95 -12.10 7.58
CA PRO A 68 4.09 -11.46 6.63
C PRO A 68 4.86 -10.42 5.82
N THR A 69 4.40 -10.17 4.60
CA THR A 69 4.88 -9.05 3.80
C THR A 69 4.35 -7.75 4.41
N ILE A 70 5.25 -6.82 4.73
CA ILE A 70 4.87 -5.48 5.19
C ILE A 70 4.71 -4.58 3.98
N CYS A 71 3.50 -4.02 3.86
CA CYS A 71 3.11 -3.19 2.74
C CYS A 71 3.01 -1.73 3.18
N ALA A 72 3.54 -0.82 2.36
CA ALA A 72 3.40 0.62 2.55
C ALA A 72 2.68 1.25 1.36
N LEU A 73 1.63 2.04 1.65
CA LEU A 73 0.90 2.79 0.64
C LEU A 73 1.71 3.97 0.13
N THR A 74 1.62 4.24 -1.17
CA THR A 74 2.18 5.43 -1.81
C THR A 74 1.24 5.94 -2.91
N ARG A 75 1.30 7.22 -3.19
CA ARG A 75 0.83 7.74 -4.48
C ARG A 75 1.89 7.42 -5.55
N ALA A 76 1.49 7.46 -6.82
CA ALA A 76 2.42 7.27 -7.95
C ALA A 76 3.33 8.51 -8.12
N VAL A 77 4.13 8.80 -7.10
CA VAL A 77 5.07 9.94 -6.98
C VAL A 77 6.39 9.43 -6.39
N GLU A 78 7.50 9.74 -7.02
CA GLU A 78 8.83 9.25 -6.62
C GLU A 78 9.14 9.54 -5.15
N LYS A 79 8.86 10.75 -4.66
CA LYS A 79 9.06 11.13 -3.26
C LYS A 79 8.31 10.23 -2.27
N ASP A 80 7.08 9.84 -2.58
CA ASP A 80 6.30 8.96 -1.72
C ASP A 80 6.93 7.56 -1.69
N ILE A 81 7.37 7.09 -2.85
CA ILE A 81 8.03 5.79 -3.03
C ILE A 81 9.36 5.75 -2.27
N ASP A 82 10.16 6.82 -2.33
CA ASP A 82 11.42 6.94 -1.59
C ASP A 82 11.20 6.83 -0.08
N VAL A 83 10.20 7.55 0.43
CA VAL A 83 9.86 7.53 1.87
C VAL A 83 9.36 6.15 2.29
N ALA A 84 8.54 5.50 1.47
CA ALA A 84 8.05 4.14 1.75
C ALA A 84 9.19 3.12 1.73
N ALA A 85 10.08 3.21 0.74
CA ALA A 85 11.25 2.35 0.64
C ALA A 85 12.16 2.47 1.87
N GLU A 86 12.37 3.71 2.37
CA GLU A 86 13.14 3.97 3.58
C GLU A 86 12.49 3.33 4.81
N ALA A 87 11.16 3.48 4.96
CA ALA A 87 10.43 2.90 6.09
C ALA A 87 10.43 1.36 6.07
N LEU A 88 10.44 0.75 4.88
CA LEU A 88 10.43 -0.70 4.69
C LEU A 88 11.80 -1.37 4.81
N LYS A 89 12.90 -0.63 4.99
CA LYS A 89 14.27 -1.20 5.07
C LYS A 89 14.44 -2.30 6.10
N TYR A 90 13.62 -2.28 7.15
CA TYR A 90 13.69 -3.26 8.24
C TYR A 90 12.73 -4.44 8.04
N ALA A 91 11.86 -4.37 7.03
CA ALA A 91 10.96 -5.47 6.71
C ALA A 91 11.73 -6.63 6.08
N LYS A 92 11.48 -7.85 6.52
CA LYS A 92 12.05 -9.05 5.91
C LYS A 92 11.51 -9.26 4.49
N HIS A 93 10.23 -8.94 4.31
CA HIS A 93 9.53 -8.92 3.03
C HIS A 93 8.79 -7.59 2.93
N GLY A 94 9.24 -6.72 2.04
CA GLY A 94 8.65 -5.40 1.84
C GLY A 94 7.89 -5.31 0.53
N ARG A 95 6.70 -4.68 0.54
CA ARG A 95 5.90 -4.37 -0.64
C ARG A 95 5.63 -2.88 -0.68
N ILE A 96 5.79 -2.28 -1.85
CA ILE A 96 5.28 -0.93 -2.11
C ILE A 96 3.96 -1.05 -2.85
N HIS A 97 2.89 -0.52 -2.24
CA HIS A 97 1.56 -0.42 -2.82
C HIS A 97 1.36 0.99 -3.36
N THR A 98 1.51 1.16 -4.68
CA THR A 98 1.44 2.46 -5.32
C THR A 98 0.26 2.54 -6.28
N GLY A 99 -0.29 3.73 -6.48
CA GLY A 99 -1.44 3.87 -7.38
C GLY A 99 -1.76 5.30 -7.76
N ILE A 100 -2.70 5.43 -8.68
CA ILE A 100 -3.13 6.71 -9.22
C ILE A 100 -4.63 6.68 -9.53
N GLY A 101 -5.29 7.83 -9.40
CA GLY A 101 -6.70 7.99 -9.78
C GLY A 101 -6.89 7.83 -11.29
N THR A 102 -7.77 6.91 -11.68
CA THR A 102 -8.01 6.56 -13.09
C THR A 102 -9.41 6.93 -13.59
N SER A 103 -10.28 7.46 -12.72
CA SER A 103 -11.58 7.94 -13.14
C SER A 103 -11.46 9.17 -14.05
N ASP A 104 -12.39 9.34 -14.99
CA ASP A 104 -12.46 10.53 -15.86
C ASP A 104 -12.47 11.83 -15.05
N TYR A 105 -13.08 11.80 -13.85
CA TYR A 105 -13.11 12.93 -12.95
C TYR A 105 -11.70 13.27 -12.41
N HIS A 106 -10.97 12.27 -11.92
CA HIS A 106 -9.58 12.45 -11.45
C HIS A 106 -8.66 12.91 -12.58
N ILE A 107 -8.75 12.29 -13.74
CA ILE A 107 -7.90 12.62 -14.89
C ILE A 107 -8.10 14.09 -15.29
N ARG A 108 -9.36 14.52 -15.43
CA ARG A 108 -9.67 15.88 -15.92
C ARG A 108 -9.49 16.96 -14.87
N TYR A 109 -9.97 16.74 -13.63
CA TYR A 109 -10.09 17.81 -12.64
C TYR A 109 -9.02 17.75 -11.54
N LYS A 110 -8.52 16.57 -11.16
CA LYS A 110 -7.45 16.43 -10.16
C LYS A 110 -6.07 16.56 -10.80
N PHE A 111 -5.88 15.91 -11.95
CA PHE A 111 -4.58 15.89 -12.62
C PHE A 111 -4.46 16.86 -13.80
N ASN A 112 -5.58 17.38 -14.30
CA ASN A 112 -5.64 18.23 -15.51
C ASN A 112 -4.85 17.61 -16.67
N SER A 113 -5.14 16.34 -16.98
CA SER A 113 -4.34 15.45 -17.81
C SER A 113 -5.24 14.61 -18.73
N ASN A 114 -4.69 13.64 -19.40
CA ASN A 114 -5.35 12.66 -20.26
C ASN A 114 -4.99 11.23 -19.85
N GLN A 115 -5.64 10.23 -20.46
CA GLN A 115 -5.47 8.82 -20.10
C GLN A 115 -4.04 8.31 -20.40
N GLU A 116 -3.45 8.76 -21.51
CA GLU A 116 -2.10 8.36 -21.92
C GLU A 116 -1.07 8.85 -20.90
N ASP A 117 -1.13 10.11 -20.49
CA ASP A 117 -0.22 10.66 -19.46
C ASP A 117 -0.38 9.94 -18.12
N ILE A 118 -1.61 9.59 -17.71
CA ILE A 118 -1.85 8.87 -16.47
C ILE A 118 -1.26 7.45 -16.55
N LEU A 119 -1.40 6.79 -17.70
CA LEU A 119 -0.79 5.48 -17.93
C LEU A 119 0.75 5.56 -17.87
N GLU A 120 1.34 6.57 -18.50
CA GLU A 120 2.80 6.77 -18.45
C GLU A 120 3.30 6.99 -17.03
N ARG A 121 2.61 7.84 -16.24
CA ARG A 121 2.92 8.07 -14.82
C ARG A 121 2.78 6.80 -13.99
N ALA A 122 1.73 6.01 -14.22
CA ALA A 122 1.51 4.74 -13.55
C ALA A 122 2.66 3.75 -13.80
N VAL A 123 3.03 3.58 -15.06
CA VAL A 123 4.13 2.70 -15.47
C VAL A 123 5.48 3.19 -14.92
N ALA A 124 5.73 4.50 -14.96
CA ALA A 124 6.95 5.09 -14.42
C ALA A 124 7.07 4.85 -12.92
N ALA A 125 5.99 5.08 -12.15
CA ALA A 125 5.95 4.86 -10.70
C ALA A 125 6.17 3.39 -10.34
N ALA A 126 5.51 2.46 -11.02
CA ALA A 126 5.71 1.03 -10.80
C ALA A 126 7.16 0.60 -11.08
N LYS A 127 7.74 1.06 -12.19
CA LYS A 127 9.16 0.83 -12.50
C LYS A 127 10.10 1.45 -11.48
N TYR A 128 9.77 2.64 -10.97
CA TYR A 128 10.57 3.32 -9.95
C TYR A 128 10.55 2.55 -8.63
N ALA A 129 9.36 2.11 -8.17
CA ALA A 129 9.21 1.30 -6.97
C ALA A 129 9.99 -0.03 -7.05
N LYS A 130 10.02 -0.65 -8.24
CA LYS A 130 10.81 -1.87 -8.49
C LYS A 130 12.32 -1.73 -8.30
N ARG A 131 12.85 -0.51 -8.18
CA ARG A 131 14.28 -0.29 -7.85
C ARG A 131 14.58 -0.57 -6.38
N TYR A 132 13.57 -0.51 -5.51
CA TYR A 132 13.72 -0.64 -4.06
C TYR A 132 13.25 -1.99 -3.53
N VAL A 133 12.17 -2.53 -4.09
CA VAL A 133 11.56 -3.79 -3.66
C VAL A 133 11.21 -4.66 -4.86
N GLU A 134 11.28 -5.98 -4.67
CA GLU A 134 10.84 -6.92 -5.71
C GLU A 134 9.33 -7.00 -5.82
N ASP A 135 8.61 -6.81 -4.71
CA ASP A 135 7.17 -6.91 -4.63
C ASP A 135 6.53 -5.52 -4.72
N VAL A 136 5.85 -5.26 -5.82
CA VAL A 136 5.13 -4.00 -6.06
C VAL A 136 3.70 -4.32 -6.46
N GLU A 137 2.75 -3.76 -5.72
CA GLU A 137 1.33 -3.80 -6.04
C GLU A 137 0.89 -2.46 -6.60
N PHE A 138 0.07 -2.48 -7.65
CA PHE A 138 -0.44 -1.26 -8.26
C PHE A 138 -1.96 -1.24 -8.22
N TYR A 139 -2.54 -0.11 -7.78
CA TYR A 139 -3.99 0.08 -7.77
C TYR A 139 -4.43 1.24 -8.66
N CYS A 140 -5.60 1.06 -9.27
CA CYS A 140 -6.30 2.08 -10.03
C CYS A 140 -7.42 2.66 -9.16
N GLU A 141 -7.20 3.86 -8.61
CA GLU A 141 -8.18 4.50 -7.72
C GLU A 141 -9.43 4.94 -8.50
N GLU A 142 -10.61 4.65 -7.95
CA GLU A 142 -11.92 4.97 -8.54
C GLU A 142 -12.19 4.37 -9.94
N ASP A 143 -11.59 3.25 -10.26
CA ASP A 143 -11.90 2.52 -11.50
C ASP A 143 -13.22 1.75 -11.38
N ARG A 144 -14.34 2.47 -11.47
CA ARG A 144 -15.68 1.86 -11.39
C ARG A 144 -15.99 0.87 -12.49
N LYS A 145 -15.34 0.97 -13.64
CA LYS A 145 -15.57 0.04 -14.76
C LYS A 145 -14.91 -1.30 -14.51
N SER A 146 -13.69 -1.28 -13.99
CA SER A 146 -12.98 -2.52 -13.67
C SER A 146 -13.53 -3.19 -12.41
N THR A 147 -13.97 -2.43 -11.41
CA THR A 147 -14.59 -2.98 -10.20
C THR A 147 -15.85 -3.79 -10.51
N ARG A 148 -16.63 -3.40 -11.52
CA ARG A 148 -17.81 -4.18 -11.96
C ARG A 148 -17.44 -5.46 -12.69
N LEU A 149 -16.32 -5.48 -13.38
CA LEU A 149 -15.86 -6.63 -14.16
C LEU A 149 -14.95 -7.55 -13.34
N ASN A 150 -14.32 -7.02 -12.32
CA ASN A 150 -13.20 -7.63 -11.61
C ASN A 150 -13.35 -7.70 -10.08
N SER A 151 -14.58 -7.76 -9.57
CA SER A 151 -14.77 -8.24 -8.19
C SER A 151 -14.24 -9.67 -7.97
N SER A 152 -13.75 -10.30 -9.03
CA SER A 152 -13.09 -11.61 -9.06
C SER A 152 -11.63 -11.57 -9.49
N HIS A 153 -11.04 -10.40 -9.73
CA HIS A 153 -9.64 -10.28 -10.21
C HIS A 153 -8.81 -9.45 -9.24
N SER A 154 -8.58 -10.03 -8.08
CA SER A 154 -7.34 -9.83 -7.37
C SER A 154 -6.30 -10.68 -8.11
N VAL A 155 -5.58 -10.07 -9.00
CA VAL A 155 -4.38 -10.67 -9.59
C VAL A 155 -3.18 -10.10 -8.91
#